data_4ee6eeda28afab18918c51162f59d2fd
#
_entry.id   4ee6eeda28afab18918c51162f59d2fd
#
_cell.length_a   1.000
_cell.length_b   1.000
_cell.length_c   1.000
_cell.angle_alpha   90.00
_cell.angle_beta   90.00
_cell.angle_gamma   90.00
#
_symmetry.space_group_name_H-M   'P 1'
#
loop_
_entity.id
_entity.type
_entity.pdbx_description
1 polymer ?
#
loop_
_entity_poly.entity_id
_entity_poly.type
_entity_poly.pdbx_seq_one_letter_code
_entity_poly.pdbx_strand_id
1 'polypeptide(L)'
;MLHPPYFHIAAFILYFGIFIPRTHAESPQWPSFLGAGKSFIEPDSIPVKWGLNRNKAWEQQLPGHGQSSPVIYDNDIFVTAISGDMKNSNHVLSLDLMDGSTNWEFIQETSNEAKNSVYISRAAPTPAVDKNGVYAFFESGDLMAISFSGEELWRRCLTDVYGPIENEFGIASSLAQYEEQLFVLIDNSAKSYLLAVSKQDGRTLWCSERQSRISWSSPAIVNLDNKNQVICSSAGSIDSYDPENGSLLWSYEKVSGNTVTTPVDYGVNSIFIGASVGRDGKNATEAQKSNMVLTAELTNGSWTPKKIWCPEKATSSFGSPIHAAGYVYWVNRAGVVFCHDFQTGKQCYSERLSSPCWATPFQIGDRIYFFGKNGVTDVIKTGPKFITLSTNELWGSEDDTLDSKLIASETDKERKASATLFAGRIQYGITAVTGSLVIRTGDKLFCIRRPSSKITPKN
;
A
#
# COMPACT_ATOMS: atom_id res chain seq x y z
N MET A 1 76.00 57.78 7.34
CA MET A 1 75.47 56.87 6.28
C MET A 1 74.65 55.83 7.00
N LEU A 2 73.33 56.03 6.92
CA LEU A 2 72.32 55.14 7.56
C LEU A 2 71.61 54.38 6.46
N HIS A 3 71.64 53.03 6.51
CA HIS A 3 70.90 52.15 5.60
C HIS A 3 69.45 51.99 6.12
N PRO A 4 68.43 51.95 5.26
CA PRO A 4 67.06 51.69 5.65
C PRO A 4 66.78 50.15 5.75
N PRO A 5 65.91 49.72 6.63
CA PRO A 5 65.55 48.29 6.74
C PRO A 5 64.51 47.83 5.69
N TYR A 6 64.75 46.64 5.11
CA TYR A 6 63.87 45.95 4.22
C TYR A 6 62.75 45.31 5.03
N PHE A 7 61.48 45.70 4.73
CA PHE A 7 60.30 45.00 5.20
C PHE A 7 59.93 43.87 4.21
N HIS A 8 60.00 42.63 4.67
CA HIS A 8 59.43 41.51 3.93
C HIS A 8 57.91 41.38 4.29
N ILE A 9 57.05 41.63 3.30
CA ILE A 9 55.59 41.35 3.40
C ILE A 9 55.40 39.88 3.02
N ALA A 10 55.07 39.01 4.01
CA ALA A 10 54.64 37.66 3.76
C ALA A 10 53.14 37.68 3.41
N ALA A 11 52.80 37.36 2.19
CA ALA A 11 51.41 37.20 1.75
C ALA A 11 50.88 35.83 2.22
N PHE A 12 49.97 35.84 3.19
CA PHE A 12 49.22 34.65 3.58
C PHE A 12 48.07 34.45 2.60
N ILE A 13 48.15 33.43 1.74
CA ILE A 13 47.04 32.99 0.89
C ILE A 13 46.13 32.08 1.76
N LEU A 14 44.99 32.63 2.20
CA LEU A 14 43.95 31.85 2.84
C LEU A 14 43.20 31.06 1.75
N TYR A 15 43.40 29.74 1.70
CA TYR A 15 42.58 28.82 0.94
C TYR A 15 41.22 28.64 1.66
N PHE A 16 40.20 29.33 1.18
CA PHE A 16 38.80 29.02 1.55
C PHE A 16 38.40 27.74 0.81
N GLY A 17 38.50 26.59 1.47
CA GLY A 17 37.90 25.37 1.00
C GLY A 17 36.38 25.54 1.01
N ILE A 18 35.75 25.60 -0.17
CA ILE A 18 34.28 25.51 -0.30
C ILE A 18 33.89 24.11 0.12
N PHE A 19 33.38 23.98 1.34
CA PHE A 19 32.76 22.76 1.82
C PHE A 19 31.40 22.65 1.12
N ILE A 20 31.34 21.94 -0.01
CA ILE A 20 30.07 21.53 -0.63
C ILE A 20 29.55 20.38 0.21
N PRO A 21 28.45 20.56 0.97
CA PRO A 21 27.85 19.41 1.66
C PRO A 21 27.44 18.42 0.57
N ARG A 22 28.03 17.21 0.59
CA ARG A 22 27.48 16.07 -0.13
C ARG A 22 26.09 15.82 0.48
N THR A 23 25.04 16.21 -0.23
CA THR A 23 23.71 15.69 0.04
C THR A 23 23.79 14.19 -0.19
N HIS A 24 23.83 13.41 0.90
CA HIS A 24 23.55 12.00 0.80
C HIS A 24 22.15 11.89 0.20
N ALA A 25 22.04 11.29 -0.97
CA ALA A 25 20.74 10.90 -1.49
C ALA A 25 20.09 10.01 -0.41
N GLU A 26 18.89 10.35 0.02
CA GLU A 26 18.15 9.50 0.94
C GLU A 26 18.02 8.12 0.30
N SER A 27 18.25 7.08 1.10
CA SER A 27 18.10 5.69 0.66
C SER A 27 16.67 5.44 0.16
N PRO A 28 16.46 4.60 -0.87
CA PRO A 28 15.14 4.23 -1.34
C PRO A 28 14.28 3.70 -0.21
N GLN A 29 13.07 4.24 -0.01
CA GLN A 29 12.17 3.79 1.04
C GLN A 29 10.72 3.74 0.56
N TRP A 30 10.05 2.62 0.86
CA TRP A 30 8.63 2.41 0.75
C TRP A 30 8.17 1.59 1.97
N PRO A 31 7.97 2.24 3.10
CA PRO A 31 8.01 1.58 4.41
C PRO A 31 6.78 0.77 4.79
N SER A 32 5.64 0.92 4.08
CA SER A 32 4.40 0.21 4.41
C SER A 32 3.40 0.24 3.24
N PHE A 33 2.21 -0.26 3.45
CA PHE A 33 1.11 -0.18 2.50
C PHE A 33 0.87 1.27 2.08
N LEU A 34 0.77 1.52 0.78
CA LEU A 34 0.65 2.84 0.16
C LEU A 34 1.82 3.80 0.47
N GLY A 35 2.99 3.27 0.84
CA GLY A 35 4.20 4.06 1.06
C GLY A 35 4.10 5.07 2.19
N ALA A 36 3.32 4.77 3.24
CA ALA A 36 2.96 5.69 4.32
C ALA A 36 2.18 6.93 3.86
N GLY A 37 1.42 6.81 2.77
CA GLY A 37 0.56 7.88 2.24
C GLY A 37 1.29 9.03 1.54
N LYS A 38 2.61 8.93 1.33
CA LYS A 38 3.44 10.01 0.76
C LYS A 38 4.42 9.52 -0.30
N SER A 39 3.95 8.76 -1.26
CA SER A 39 4.79 8.26 -2.34
C SER A 39 5.06 9.35 -3.38
N PHE A 40 5.93 10.30 -3.04
CA PHE A 40 6.49 11.18 -4.04
C PHE A 40 7.76 10.55 -4.61
N ILE A 41 7.76 10.34 -5.93
CA ILE A 41 8.90 9.82 -6.67
C ILE A 41 9.22 10.82 -7.78
N GLU A 42 10.50 11.04 -8.01
CA GLU A 42 10.97 11.91 -9.09
C GLU A 42 10.34 11.49 -10.43
N PRO A 43 9.64 12.40 -11.11
CA PRO A 43 8.78 12.07 -12.26
C PRO A 43 9.50 11.34 -13.39
N ASP A 44 10.76 11.65 -13.64
CA ASP A 44 11.51 11.13 -14.78
C ASP A 44 12.30 9.85 -14.49
N SER A 45 12.29 9.38 -13.25
CA SER A 45 13.02 8.18 -12.86
C SER A 45 12.37 6.89 -13.34
N ILE A 46 11.03 6.81 -13.34
CA ILE A 46 10.26 5.61 -13.69
C ILE A 46 9.88 5.64 -15.18
N PRO A 47 10.05 4.51 -15.92
CA PRO A 47 9.57 4.42 -17.30
C PRO A 47 8.06 4.64 -17.41
N VAL A 48 7.61 5.46 -18.37
CA VAL A 48 6.18 5.57 -18.72
C VAL A 48 5.75 4.39 -19.58
N LYS A 49 6.68 3.84 -20.37
CA LYS A 49 6.42 2.74 -21.31
C LYS A 49 7.28 1.52 -20.96
N TRP A 50 6.64 0.37 -20.82
CA TRP A 50 7.26 -0.93 -20.68
C TRP A 50 6.46 -2.01 -21.42
N GLY A 51 6.97 -3.21 -21.43
CA GLY A 51 6.33 -4.37 -22.04
C GLY A 51 7.19 -5.62 -21.84
N LEU A 52 6.80 -6.72 -22.43
CA LEU A 52 7.46 -8.03 -22.26
C LEU A 52 9.00 -7.95 -22.41
N ASN A 53 9.47 -7.17 -23.38
CA ASN A 53 10.90 -7.04 -23.72
C ASN A 53 11.43 -5.60 -23.60
N ARG A 54 10.71 -4.73 -22.89
CA ARG A 54 11.10 -3.32 -22.75
C ARG A 54 10.98 -2.87 -21.31
N ASN A 55 12.06 -2.34 -20.75
CA ASN A 55 12.11 -1.76 -19.40
C ASN A 55 11.66 -2.73 -18.29
N LYS A 56 11.54 -4.03 -18.55
CA LYS A 56 11.44 -5.09 -17.55
C LYS A 56 12.86 -5.48 -17.17
N ALA A 57 13.29 -5.06 -15.97
CA ALA A 57 14.66 -5.30 -15.49
C ALA A 57 14.85 -6.75 -15.08
N TRP A 58 13.88 -7.29 -14.35
CA TRP A 58 13.86 -8.67 -13.89
C TRP A 58 12.44 -9.12 -13.53
N GLU A 59 12.24 -10.44 -13.47
CA GLU A 59 11.10 -11.10 -12.83
C GLU A 59 11.61 -12.20 -11.92
N GLN A 60 10.98 -12.38 -10.76
CA GLN A 60 11.36 -13.36 -9.75
C GLN A 60 10.15 -14.17 -9.31
N GLN A 61 10.28 -15.51 -9.34
CA GLN A 61 9.29 -16.42 -8.79
C GLN A 61 9.42 -16.47 -7.27
N LEU A 62 8.29 -16.41 -6.56
CA LEU A 62 8.23 -16.54 -5.10
C LEU A 62 7.91 -18.00 -4.69
N PRO A 63 8.32 -18.43 -3.48
CA PRO A 63 8.14 -19.82 -3.02
C PRO A 63 6.69 -20.18 -2.70
N GLY A 64 5.82 -19.17 -2.58
CA GLY A 64 4.40 -19.35 -2.26
C GLY A 64 3.54 -18.29 -2.92
N HIS A 65 2.32 -18.14 -2.44
CA HIS A 65 1.38 -17.15 -2.93
C HIS A 65 1.18 -16.03 -1.90
N GLY A 66 1.07 -14.79 -2.37
CA GLY A 66 0.74 -13.66 -1.51
C GLY A 66 0.14 -12.48 -2.27
N GLN A 67 -0.64 -11.67 -1.56
CA GLN A 67 -1.38 -10.53 -2.09
C GLN A 67 -0.88 -9.20 -1.51
N SER A 68 0.08 -9.23 -0.58
CA SER A 68 0.69 -8.03 0.01
C SER A 68 1.43 -7.18 -1.01
N SER A 69 1.46 -5.87 -0.82
CA SER A 69 2.41 -5.04 -1.56
C SER A 69 3.85 -5.31 -1.10
N PRO A 70 4.84 -5.21 -1.99
CA PRO A 70 6.23 -5.16 -1.55
C PRO A 70 6.47 -3.90 -0.71
N VAL A 71 7.37 -3.97 0.27
CA VAL A 71 7.94 -2.80 0.95
C VAL A 71 9.44 -2.74 0.68
N ILE A 72 10.01 -1.55 0.72
CA ILE A 72 11.41 -1.33 0.38
C ILE A 72 12.08 -0.51 1.48
N TYR A 73 13.26 -0.96 1.89
CA TYR A 73 14.18 -0.22 2.72
C TYR A 73 15.59 -0.39 2.17
N ASP A 74 16.26 0.71 1.85
CA ASP A 74 17.53 0.73 1.11
C ASP A 74 17.38 -0.02 -0.23
N ASN A 75 18.19 -1.05 -0.46
CA ASN A 75 18.14 -1.86 -1.67
C ASN A 75 17.39 -3.19 -1.48
N ASP A 76 16.73 -3.38 -0.35
CA ASP A 76 16.04 -4.62 -0.04
C ASP A 76 14.54 -4.47 -0.21
N ILE A 77 13.95 -5.43 -0.93
CA ILE A 77 12.50 -5.61 -1.09
C ILE A 77 12.06 -6.67 -0.09
N PHE A 78 11.01 -6.38 0.68
CA PHE A 78 10.42 -7.36 1.59
C PHE A 78 9.00 -7.68 1.17
N VAL A 79 8.68 -8.98 1.14
CA VAL A 79 7.34 -9.50 0.83
C VAL A 79 6.99 -10.66 1.74
N THR A 80 5.68 -10.89 1.89
CA THR A 80 5.15 -12.04 2.60
C THR A 80 4.52 -13.03 1.61
N ALA A 81 4.54 -14.33 1.91
CA ALA A 81 3.83 -15.35 1.16
C ALA A 81 3.33 -16.44 2.11
N ILE A 82 2.40 -17.27 1.64
CA ILE A 82 1.97 -18.49 2.30
C ILE A 82 2.14 -19.68 1.37
N SER A 83 2.35 -20.86 1.95
CA SER A 83 2.38 -22.12 1.22
C SER A 83 1.62 -23.22 1.95
N GLY A 84 1.32 -24.30 1.21
CA GLY A 84 0.56 -25.45 1.71
C GLY A 84 -0.96 -25.34 1.51
N ASP A 85 -1.63 -26.50 1.45
CA ASP A 85 -3.07 -26.61 1.20
C ASP A 85 -3.91 -26.02 2.34
N MET A 86 -3.38 -26.05 3.55
CA MET A 86 -3.95 -25.45 4.76
C MET A 86 -3.21 -24.18 5.20
N LYS A 87 -2.51 -23.51 4.27
CA LYS A 87 -1.64 -22.34 4.56
C LYS A 87 -0.65 -22.65 5.68
N ASN A 88 -0.03 -23.83 5.60
CA ASN A 88 0.78 -24.40 6.68
C ASN A 88 2.04 -23.58 7.01
N SER A 89 2.53 -22.76 6.07
CA SER A 89 3.75 -22.00 6.26
C SER A 89 3.56 -20.54 5.88
N ASN A 90 4.00 -19.65 6.76
CA ASN A 90 4.18 -18.24 6.56
C ASN A 90 5.62 -17.96 6.11
N HIS A 91 5.79 -17.16 5.08
CA HIS A 91 7.09 -16.78 4.54
C HIS A 91 7.28 -15.27 4.60
N VAL A 92 8.44 -14.84 5.07
CA VAL A 92 8.93 -13.46 4.92
C VAL A 92 10.22 -13.52 4.09
N LEU A 93 10.28 -12.77 3.01
CA LEU A 93 11.41 -12.80 2.10
C LEU A 93 12.05 -11.43 1.97
N SER A 94 13.38 -11.40 1.85
CA SER A 94 14.15 -10.26 1.38
C SER A 94 14.74 -10.57 0.02
N LEU A 95 14.57 -9.63 -0.92
CA LEU A 95 15.13 -9.72 -2.27
C LEU A 95 15.92 -8.44 -2.59
N ASP A 96 16.98 -8.58 -3.38
CA ASP A 96 17.74 -7.44 -3.89
C ASP A 96 16.92 -6.66 -4.93
N LEU A 97 16.82 -5.33 -4.75
CA LEU A 97 16.09 -4.46 -5.65
C LEU A 97 16.70 -4.41 -7.05
N MET A 98 18.03 -4.62 -7.16
CA MET A 98 18.74 -4.44 -8.42
C MET A 98 18.53 -5.61 -9.39
N ASP A 99 18.54 -6.84 -8.89
CA ASP A 99 18.46 -8.03 -9.75
C ASP A 99 17.36 -9.03 -9.38
N GLY A 100 16.65 -8.81 -8.26
CA GLY A 100 15.54 -9.64 -7.79
C GLY A 100 15.99 -10.94 -7.11
N SER A 101 17.30 -11.15 -6.89
CA SER A 101 17.80 -12.32 -6.17
C SER A 101 17.33 -12.34 -4.72
N THR A 102 17.04 -13.52 -4.19
CA THR A 102 16.64 -13.68 -2.79
C THR A 102 17.86 -13.54 -1.89
N ASN A 103 17.85 -12.58 -0.97
CA ASN A 103 18.86 -12.42 0.06
C ASN A 103 18.69 -13.45 1.18
N TRP A 104 17.45 -13.59 1.67
CA TRP A 104 17.06 -14.57 2.67
C TRP A 104 15.56 -14.85 2.61
N GLU A 105 15.18 -15.98 3.19
CA GLU A 105 13.80 -16.40 3.42
C GLU A 105 13.67 -16.88 4.87
N PHE A 106 12.73 -16.30 5.59
CA PHE A 106 12.30 -16.74 6.91
C PHE A 106 11.00 -17.52 6.78
N ILE A 107 10.96 -18.74 7.29
CA ILE A 107 9.79 -19.63 7.21
C ILE A 107 9.32 -19.94 8.64
N GLN A 108 8.02 -19.78 8.86
CA GLN A 108 7.38 -20.09 10.14
C GLN A 108 6.15 -20.95 9.88
N GLU A 109 6.04 -22.04 10.62
CA GLU A 109 4.81 -22.85 10.67
C GLU A 109 3.66 -22.00 11.21
N THR A 110 2.52 -21.98 10.52
CA THR A 110 1.37 -21.14 10.91
C THR A 110 0.82 -21.55 12.27
N SER A 111 0.46 -20.58 13.10
CA SER A 111 -0.17 -20.87 14.39
C SER A 111 -1.61 -21.37 14.24
N ASN A 112 -2.30 -20.97 13.18
CA ASN A 112 -3.67 -21.37 12.88
C ASN A 112 -3.82 -21.74 11.41
N GLU A 113 -4.06 -23.01 11.14
CA GLU A 113 -4.31 -23.48 9.79
C GLU A 113 -5.66 -22.99 9.25
N ALA A 114 -5.69 -22.66 7.97
CA ALA A 114 -6.91 -22.31 7.26
C ALA A 114 -6.85 -22.84 5.82
N LYS A 115 -7.99 -23.30 5.30
CA LYS A 115 -8.08 -23.80 3.93
C LYS A 115 -7.62 -22.74 2.94
N ASN A 116 -6.70 -23.11 2.07
CA ASN A 116 -6.29 -22.25 0.96
C ASN A 116 -7.41 -22.20 -0.10
N SER A 117 -7.80 -21.02 -0.53
CA SER A 117 -8.88 -20.79 -1.50
C SER A 117 -8.61 -19.52 -2.29
N VAL A 118 -9.12 -19.45 -3.52
CA VAL A 118 -9.05 -18.23 -4.34
C VAL A 118 -9.87 -17.06 -3.77
N TYR A 119 -10.77 -17.34 -2.84
CA TYR A 119 -11.65 -16.33 -2.21
C TYR A 119 -11.13 -15.82 -0.86
N ILE A 120 -10.24 -16.56 -0.22
CA ILE A 120 -9.72 -16.23 1.11
C ILE A 120 -8.38 -15.54 0.95
N SER A 121 -8.10 -14.50 1.73
CA SER A 121 -6.82 -13.80 1.72
C SER A 121 -5.64 -14.78 1.85
N ARG A 122 -4.55 -14.47 1.16
CA ARG A 122 -3.32 -15.28 1.09
C ARG A 122 -2.12 -14.37 1.29
N ALA A 123 -1.64 -14.25 2.52
CA ALA A 123 -0.63 -13.27 2.92
C ALA A 123 -0.95 -11.88 2.33
N ALA A 124 -2.20 -11.43 2.54
CA ALA A 124 -2.69 -10.17 1.99
C ALA A 124 -2.22 -8.94 2.80
N PRO A 125 -2.07 -8.99 4.13
CA PRO A 125 -1.52 -7.89 4.89
C PRO A 125 -0.11 -7.53 4.39
N THR A 126 0.07 -6.28 4.00
CA THR A 126 1.38 -5.74 3.60
C THR A 126 2.25 -5.56 4.85
N PRO A 127 3.50 -6.03 4.83
CA PRO A 127 4.44 -5.81 5.93
C PRO A 127 4.77 -4.32 6.10
N ALA A 128 5.35 -3.98 7.23
CA ALA A 128 5.98 -2.69 7.47
C ALA A 128 7.49 -2.87 7.63
N VAL A 129 8.27 -1.85 7.33
CA VAL A 129 9.73 -1.83 7.51
C VAL A 129 10.18 -0.48 8.00
N ASP A 130 11.18 -0.47 8.87
CA ASP A 130 11.91 0.73 9.28
C ASP A 130 13.39 0.40 9.53
N LYS A 131 14.14 1.31 10.11
CA LYS A 131 15.57 1.12 10.43
C LYS A 131 15.88 -0.05 11.37
N ASN A 132 14.89 -0.60 12.07
CA ASN A 132 15.07 -1.66 13.07
C ASN A 132 14.78 -3.06 12.51
N GLY A 133 14.02 -3.17 11.40
CA GLY A 133 13.68 -4.45 10.78
C GLY A 133 12.35 -4.44 10.03
N VAL A 134 11.91 -5.66 9.73
CA VAL A 134 10.68 -5.95 8.97
C VAL A 134 9.62 -6.50 9.91
N TYR A 135 8.41 -5.97 9.82
CA TYR A 135 7.27 -6.40 10.63
C TYR A 135 6.22 -7.04 9.72
N ALA A 136 5.90 -8.29 9.96
CA ALA A 136 4.95 -9.05 9.15
C ALA A 136 3.75 -9.50 10.00
N PHE A 137 2.57 -9.42 9.40
CA PHE A 137 1.32 -9.92 9.97
C PHE A 137 0.63 -10.85 8.98
N PHE A 138 0.12 -11.97 9.49
CA PHE A 138 -0.58 -12.98 8.69
C PHE A 138 -2.01 -13.17 9.20
N GLU A 139 -2.89 -13.60 8.32
CA GLU A 139 -4.29 -13.87 8.62
C GLU A 139 -4.51 -14.98 9.66
N SER A 140 -3.49 -15.79 9.95
CA SER A 140 -3.45 -16.76 11.05
C SER A 140 -3.39 -16.11 12.44
N GLY A 141 -3.15 -14.79 12.50
CA GLY A 141 -2.91 -14.06 13.75
C GLY A 141 -1.43 -13.94 14.12
N ASP A 142 -0.53 -14.53 13.33
CA ASP A 142 0.91 -14.44 13.53
C ASP A 142 1.41 -13.03 13.22
N LEU A 143 2.01 -12.37 14.22
CA LEU A 143 2.67 -11.08 14.12
C LEU A 143 4.12 -11.22 14.55
N MET A 144 5.06 -10.76 13.74
CA MET A 144 6.48 -10.96 13.97
C MET A 144 7.34 -9.77 13.51
N ALA A 145 8.53 -9.66 14.08
CA ALA A 145 9.60 -8.80 13.60
C ALA A 145 10.82 -9.64 13.21
N ILE A 146 11.38 -9.32 12.06
CA ILE A 146 12.55 -10.00 11.48
C ILE A 146 13.64 -8.97 11.25
N SER A 147 14.89 -9.30 11.59
CA SER A 147 16.05 -8.45 11.33
C SER A 147 16.38 -8.37 9.83
N PHE A 148 17.21 -7.45 9.44
CA PHE A 148 17.71 -7.38 8.06
C PHE A 148 18.62 -8.56 7.66
N SER A 149 19.09 -9.36 8.64
CA SER A 149 19.79 -10.64 8.38
C SER A 149 18.87 -11.85 8.26
N GLY A 150 17.54 -11.69 8.41
CA GLY A 150 16.56 -12.77 8.33
C GLY A 150 16.35 -13.52 9.66
N GLU A 151 16.81 -12.99 10.78
CA GLU A 151 16.63 -13.59 12.11
C GLU A 151 15.36 -13.07 12.78
N GLU A 152 14.63 -13.95 13.49
CA GLU A 152 13.47 -13.55 14.30
C GLU A 152 13.92 -12.66 15.47
N LEU A 153 13.36 -11.46 15.56
CA LEU A 153 13.57 -10.56 16.69
C LEU A 153 12.54 -10.83 17.79
N TRP A 154 11.28 -10.95 17.41
CA TRP A 154 10.18 -11.37 18.27
C TRP A 154 9.00 -11.88 17.45
N ARG A 155 8.16 -12.71 18.06
CA ARG A 155 6.92 -13.23 17.49
C ARG A 155 5.84 -13.40 18.54
N ARG A 156 4.59 -13.24 18.13
CA ARG A 156 3.40 -13.56 18.94
C ARG A 156 2.23 -13.97 18.04
N CYS A 157 1.33 -14.78 18.57
CA CYS A 157 0.06 -15.07 17.96
C CYS A 157 -1.04 -14.22 18.62
N LEU A 158 -1.73 -13.39 17.86
CA LEU A 158 -2.77 -12.50 18.40
C LEU A 158 -4.01 -13.28 18.83
N THR A 159 -4.30 -14.42 18.19
CA THR A 159 -5.46 -15.25 18.52
C THR A 159 -5.36 -15.89 19.91
N ASP A 160 -4.15 -16.11 20.43
CA ASP A 160 -3.94 -16.63 21.79
C ASP A 160 -4.41 -15.67 22.88
N VAL A 161 -4.37 -14.36 22.57
CA VAL A 161 -4.70 -13.31 23.53
C VAL A 161 -6.09 -12.72 23.30
N TYR A 162 -6.46 -12.51 22.03
CA TYR A 162 -7.67 -11.76 21.65
C TYR A 162 -8.79 -12.64 21.11
N GLY A 163 -8.56 -13.94 20.96
CA GLY A 163 -9.52 -14.91 20.44
C GLY A 163 -9.44 -15.07 18.90
N PRO A 164 -10.27 -15.95 18.35
CA PRO A 164 -10.19 -16.34 16.94
C PRO A 164 -10.55 -15.18 16.00
N ILE A 165 -9.96 -15.22 14.79
CA ILE A 165 -10.28 -14.31 13.71
C ILE A 165 -11.33 -14.99 12.81
N GLU A 166 -12.57 -14.54 12.91
CA GLU A 166 -13.71 -15.08 12.18
C GLU A 166 -14.12 -14.15 11.03
N ASN A 167 -13.49 -14.30 9.88
CA ASN A 167 -13.82 -13.53 8.67
C ASN A 167 -13.89 -14.48 7.47
N GLU A 168 -15.03 -14.49 6.78
CA GLU A 168 -15.32 -15.41 5.65
C GLU A 168 -14.25 -15.35 4.56
N PHE A 169 -13.65 -14.18 4.32
CA PHE A 169 -12.62 -13.99 3.29
C PHE A 169 -11.21 -13.75 3.87
N GLY A 170 -11.01 -14.04 5.15
CA GLY A 170 -9.76 -13.80 5.86
C GLY A 170 -9.49 -12.31 6.13
N ILE A 171 -8.29 -12.00 6.54
CA ILE A 171 -7.83 -10.64 6.84
C ILE A 171 -6.95 -10.12 5.71
N ALA A 172 -7.15 -8.86 5.32
CA ALA A 172 -6.28 -8.17 4.37
C ALA A 172 -5.79 -6.80 4.90
N SER A 173 -6.20 -6.42 6.11
CA SER A 173 -5.76 -5.21 6.78
C SER A 173 -4.25 -5.24 7.00
N SER A 174 -3.53 -4.32 6.36
CA SER A 174 -2.08 -4.18 6.45
C SER A 174 -1.66 -3.46 7.73
N LEU A 175 -0.41 -3.63 8.13
CA LEU A 175 0.16 -2.88 9.25
C LEU A 175 0.28 -1.39 8.89
N ALA A 176 -0.16 -0.53 9.80
CA ALA A 176 0.26 0.87 9.82
C ALA A 176 1.35 1.07 10.87
N GLN A 177 2.15 2.11 10.72
CA GLN A 177 3.21 2.41 11.67
C GLN A 177 3.32 3.93 11.92
N TYR A 178 3.62 4.27 13.15
CA TYR A 178 3.91 5.63 13.57
C TYR A 178 4.88 5.60 14.74
N GLU A 179 5.99 6.32 14.66
CA GLU A 179 7.07 6.28 15.65
C GLU A 179 7.49 4.83 15.98
N GLU A 180 7.51 4.44 17.24
CA GLU A 180 7.91 3.10 17.71
C GLU A 180 6.71 2.14 17.82
N GLN A 181 5.60 2.43 17.14
CA GLN A 181 4.35 1.66 17.21
C GLN A 181 3.96 1.06 15.87
N LEU A 182 3.39 -0.15 15.93
CA LEU A 182 2.63 -0.78 14.86
C LEU A 182 1.15 -0.78 15.22
N PHE A 183 0.30 -0.54 14.24
CA PHE A 183 -1.15 -0.63 14.40
C PHE A 183 -1.69 -1.79 13.60
N VAL A 184 -2.44 -2.66 14.28
CA VAL A 184 -3.10 -3.84 13.72
C VAL A 184 -4.60 -3.67 13.87
N LEU A 185 -5.33 -3.58 12.77
CA LEU A 185 -6.78 -3.54 12.76
C LEU A 185 -7.32 -4.94 12.49
N ILE A 186 -8.09 -5.47 13.43
CA ILE A 186 -8.83 -6.71 13.29
C ILE A 186 -10.31 -6.38 13.36
N ASP A 187 -10.96 -6.30 12.21
CA ASP A 187 -12.40 -6.21 12.09
C ASP A 187 -12.93 -7.56 11.60
N ASN A 188 -13.71 -8.23 12.44
CA ASN A 188 -14.27 -9.56 12.16
C ASN A 188 -15.60 -9.77 12.86
N SER A 189 -16.28 -10.88 12.58
CA SER A 189 -17.60 -11.16 13.15
C SER A 189 -17.59 -11.55 14.63
N ALA A 190 -16.42 -11.98 15.16
CA ALA A 190 -16.25 -12.27 16.58
C ALA A 190 -15.95 -10.98 17.37
N LYS A 191 -14.71 -10.65 17.60
CA LYS A 191 -14.28 -9.50 18.39
C LYS A 191 -13.41 -8.57 17.53
N SER A 192 -13.93 -7.38 17.21
CA SER A 192 -13.18 -6.36 16.49
C SER A 192 -12.36 -5.48 17.44
N TYR A 193 -11.14 -5.11 17.04
CA TYR A 193 -10.27 -4.25 17.83
C TYR A 193 -9.21 -3.55 16.95
N LEU A 194 -8.74 -2.41 17.44
CA LEU A 194 -7.52 -1.76 16.96
C LEU A 194 -6.46 -1.91 18.06
N LEU A 195 -5.30 -2.43 17.68
CA LEU A 195 -4.20 -2.75 18.57
C LEU A 195 -2.98 -1.91 18.23
N ALA A 196 -2.34 -1.27 19.24
CA ALA A 196 -0.99 -0.76 19.11
C ALA A 196 0.00 -1.72 19.78
N VAL A 197 1.08 -1.99 19.05
CA VAL A 197 2.14 -2.91 19.44
C VAL A 197 3.48 -2.20 19.38
N SER A 198 4.33 -2.41 20.39
CA SER A 198 5.71 -1.93 20.38
C SER A 198 6.53 -2.63 19.29
N LYS A 199 7.22 -1.88 18.46
CA LYS A 199 8.14 -2.41 17.45
C LYS A 199 9.33 -3.15 18.07
N GLN A 200 9.74 -2.75 19.26
CA GLN A 200 10.93 -3.28 19.93
C GLN A 200 10.77 -4.73 20.38
N ASP A 201 9.59 -5.08 20.94
CA ASP A 201 9.39 -6.35 21.64
C ASP A 201 8.02 -7.01 21.38
N GLY A 202 7.21 -6.44 20.53
CA GLY A 202 5.89 -6.97 20.18
C GLY A 202 4.83 -6.85 21.28
N ARG A 203 5.12 -6.24 22.45
CA ARG A 203 4.12 -6.11 23.52
C ARG A 203 2.99 -5.16 23.14
N THR A 204 1.81 -5.42 23.65
CA THR A 204 0.67 -4.51 23.51
C THR A 204 0.92 -3.23 24.28
N LEU A 205 0.78 -2.09 23.61
CA LEU A 205 0.81 -0.76 24.21
C LEU A 205 -0.59 -0.35 24.65
N TRP A 206 -1.57 -0.54 23.77
CA TRP A 206 -3.00 -0.37 24.04
C TRP A 206 -3.84 -1.21 23.08
N CYS A 207 -5.10 -1.45 23.46
CA CYS A 207 -6.08 -2.15 22.65
C CYS A 207 -7.43 -1.43 22.79
N SER A 208 -7.98 -0.96 21.67
CA SER A 208 -9.29 -0.34 21.62
C SER A 208 -10.30 -1.32 21.03
N GLU A 209 -11.25 -1.75 21.85
CA GLU A 209 -12.36 -2.58 21.40
C GLU A 209 -13.25 -1.81 20.43
N ARG A 210 -13.71 -2.49 19.40
CA ARG A 210 -14.57 -1.95 18.35
C ARG A 210 -15.86 -2.78 18.26
N GLN A 211 -16.91 -2.17 17.75
CA GLN A 211 -18.11 -2.93 17.43
C GLN A 211 -17.78 -4.02 16.40
N SER A 212 -18.25 -5.26 16.63
CA SER A 212 -18.01 -6.39 15.71
C SER A 212 -18.57 -6.07 14.33
N ARG A 213 -17.74 -6.15 13.31
CA ARG A 213 -18.06 -5.85 11.92
C ARG A 213 -16.95 -6.39 11.02
N ILE A 214 -17.23 -6.55 9.74
CA ILE A 214 -16.25 -7.06 8.78
C ILE A 214 -15.64 -5.90 7.98
N SER A 215 -14.31 -5.87 7.92
CA SER A 215 -13.53 -4.95 7.07
C SER A 215 -12.22 -5.60 6.64
N TRP A 216 -11.72 -5.17 5.49
CA TRP A 216 -10.41 -5.50 4.94
C TRP A 216 -9.55 -4.25 4.73
N SER A 217 -10.08 -3.08 5.06
CA SER A 217 -9.38 -1.80 5.03
C SER A 217 -8.25 -1.79 6.04
N SER A 218 -7.14 -1.16 5.68
CA SER A 218 -6.00 -0.97 6.59
C SER A 218 -6.19 0.29 7.44
N PRO A 219 -5.66 0.34 8.67
CA PRO A 219 -5.56 1.59 9.40
C PRO A 219 -4.61 2.55 8.64
N ALA A 220 -4.88 3.84 8.72
CA ALA A 220 -4.07 4.87 8.08
C ALA A 220 -3.65 5.93 9.11
N ILE A 221 -2.38 6.36 9.04
CA ILE A 221 -1.93 7.53 9.80
C ILE A 221 -2.23 8.76 8.97
N VAL A 222 -3.06 9.63 9.51
CA VAL A 222 -3.55 10.84 8.84
C VAL A 222 -3.24 12.05 9.69
N ASN A 223 -2.76 13.13 9.08
CA ASN A 223 -2.53 14.39 9.76
C ASN A 223 -3.69 15.36 9.50
N LEU A 224 -4.47 15.65 10.54
CA LEU A 224 -5.54 16.63 10.51
C LEU A 224 -5.24 17.71 11.54
N ASP A 225 -5.31 18.95 11.12
CA ASP A 225 -5.06 20.12 11.98
C ASP A 225 -3.74 20.00 12.78
N ASN A 226 -2.68 19.53 12.10
CA ASN A 226 -1.34 19.25 12.66
C ASN A 226 -1.31 18.19 13.78
N LYS A 227 -2.32 17.32 13.84
CA LYS A 227 -2.38 16.17 14.75
C LYS A 227 -2.44 14.87 13.98
N ASN A 228 -1.53 13.95 14.28
CA ASN A 228 -1.58 12.61 13.72
C ASN A 228 -2.66 11.78 14.41
N GLN A 229 -3.43 11.05 13.62
CA GLN A 229 -4.54 10.23 14.06
C GLN A 229 -4.49 8.88 13.33
N VAL A 230 -4.98 7.82 13.95
CA VAL A 230 -5.16 6.52 13.32
C VAL A 230 -6.59 6.42 12.81
N ILE A 231 -6.77 6.40 11.50
CA ILE A 231 -8.10 6.33 10.87
C ILE A 231 -8.40 4.89 10.44
N CYS A 232 -9.55 4.38 10.86
CA CYS A 232 -10.07 3.07 10.48
C CYS A 232 -11.39 3.23 9.72
N SER A 233 -11.45 2.67 8.50
CA SER A 233 -12.68 2.62 7.70
C SER A 233 -13.26 1.22 7.77
N SER A 234 -14.49 1.10 8.28
CA SER A 234 -15.13 -0.20 8.49
C SER A 234 -16.61 -0.10 8.18
N ALA A 235 -17.31 -1.24 8.05
CA ALA A 235 -18.74 -1.24 7.79
C ALA A 235 -19.51 -0.34 8.77
N GLY A 236 -20.13 0.71 8.26
CA GLY A 236 -21.00 1.62 9.02
C GLY A 236 -20.33 2.90 9.52
N SER A 237 -18.99 2.96 9.69
CA SER A 237 -18.30 4.16 10.18
C SER A 237 -16.90 4.35 9.65
N ILE A 238 -16.39 5.55 9.85
CA ILE A 238 -14.98 5.93 9.77
C ILE A 238 -14.63 6.47 11.14
N ASP A 239 -13.70 5.80 11.81
CA ASP A 239 -13.35 6.08 13.19
C ASP A 239 -11.91 6.58 13.29
N SER A 240 -11.67 7.56 14.13
CA SER A 240 -10.35 8.11 14.40
C SER A 240 -9.94 7.85 15.84
N TYR A 241 -8.69 7.45 16.00
CA TYR A 241 -8.11 7.13 17.30
C TYR A 241 -6.83 7.93 17.54
N ASP A 242 -6.60 8.26 18.81
CA ASP A 242 -5.35 8.82 19.27
C ASP A 242 -4.24 7.75 19.18
N PRO A 243 -3.14 7.99 18.45
CA PRO A 243 -2.07 7.00 18.32
C PRO A 243 -1.34 6.69 19.63
N GLU A 244 -1.36 7.60 20.62
CA GLU A 244 -0.63 7.41 21.88
C GLU A 244 -1.35 6.45 22.84
N ASN A 245 -2.69 6.48 22.88
CA ASN A 245 -3.45 5.78 23.92
C ASN A 245 -4.66 5.01 23.40
N GLY A 246 -4.97 5.07 22.10
CA GLY A 246 -6.09 4.37 21.48
C GLY A 246 -7.47 4.93 21.79
N SER A 247 -7.58 6.11 22.41
CA SER A 247 -8.89 6.73 22.66
C SER A 247 -9.56 7.13 21.34
N LEU A 248 -10.87 6.87 21.24
CA LEU A 248 -11.67 7.31 20.09
C LEU A 248 -11.78 8.84 20.12
N LEU A 249 -11.27 9.49 19.09
CA LEU A 249 -11.31 10.94 18.93
C LEU A 249 -12.62 11.39 18.31
N TRP A 250 -13.06 10.70 17.25
CA TRP A 250 -14.33 10.96 16.58
C TRP A 250 -14.76 9.75 15.74
N SER A 251 -16.05 9.72 15.41
CA SER A 251 -16.64 8.74 14.47
C SER A 251 -17.53 9.47 13.47
N TYR A 252 -17.39 9.12 12.19
CA TYR A 252 -18.31 9.54 11.13
C TYR A 252 -19.15 8.34 10.70
N GLU A 253 -20.42 8.35 11.09
CA GLU A 253 -21.34 7.23 10.91
C GLU A 253 -22.13 7.29 9.60
N LYS A 254 -22.95 6.26 9.33
CA LYS A 254 -23.84 6.13 8.18
C LYS A 254 -23.10 6.07 6.84
N VAL A 255 -21.98 5.37 6.84
CA VAL A 255 -21.24 5.01 5.62
C VAL A 255 -21.52 3.56 5.24
N SER A 256 -21.46 3.24 3.95
CA SER A 256 -21.73 1.90 3.42
C SER A 256 -20.74 1.55 2.31
N GLY A 257 -20.33 0.29 2.24
CA GLY A 257 -19.40 -0.18 1.20
C GLY A 257 -17.95 0.27 1.37
N ASN A 258 -17.61 0.88 2.49
CA ASN A 258 -16.27 1.41 2.83
C ASN A 258 -15.36 0.38 3.52
N THR A 259 -15.56 -0.91 3.23
CA THR A 259 -14.90 -2.02 3.94
C THR A 259 -13.57 -2.48 3.34
N VAL A 260 -13.23 -2.03 2.13
CA VAL A 260 -12.04 -2.52 1.41
C VAL A 260 -11.00 -1.41 1.21
N THR A 261 -11.43 -0.25 0.78
CA THR A 261 -10.54 0.87 0.50
C THR A 261 -9.98 1.46 1.79
N THR A 262 -8.68 1.69 1.82
CA THR A 262 -8.02 2.36 2.93
C THR A 262 -8.18 3.87 2.80
N PRO A 263 -8.54 4.59 3.88
CA PRO A 263 -8.51 6.05 3.92
C PRO A 263 -7.11 6.57 3.60
N VAL A 264 -7.01 7.62 2.81
CA VAL A 264 -5.73 8.19 2.43
C VAL A 264 -5.68 9.69 2.70
N ASP A 265 -4.50 10.16 3.08
CA ASP A 265 -4.17 11.58 3.29
C ASP A 265 -3.07 11.97 2.29
N TYR A 266 -3.27 13.07 1.60
CA TYR A 266 -2.28 13.64 0.68
C TYR A 266 -1.72 14.99 1.18
N GLY A 267 -1.80 15.24 2.50
CA GLY A 267 -1.27 16.44 3.15
C GLY A 267 -2.07 17.71 2.87
N VAL A 268 -3.38 17.57 2.56
CA VAL A 268 -4.29 18.68 2.28
C VAL A 268 -5.36 18.88 3.36
N ASN A 269 -5.08 18.41 4.57
CA ASN A 269 -6.00 18.45 5.72
C ASN A 269 -7.35 17.77 5.40
N SER A 270 -7.31 16.68 4.65
CA SER A 270 -8.52 15.98 4.18
C SER A 270 -8.24 14.49 4.02
N ILE A 271 -9.28 13.71 4.26
CA ILE A 271 -9.27 12.25 4.13
C ILE A 271 -10.12 11.88 2.92
N PHE A 272 -9.57 11.05 2.04
CA PHE A 272 -10.23 10.56 0.84
C PHE A 272 -10.76 9.16 1.09
N ILE A 273 -12.08 8.98 0.93
CA ILE A 273 -12.79 7.74 1.20
C ILE A 273 -13.30 7.14 -0.09
N GLY A 274 -13.02 5.85 -0.25
CA GLY A 274 -13.63 5.04 -1.29
C GLY A 274 -14.66 4.09 -0.72
N ALA A 275 -15.67 3.76 -1.51
CA ALA A 275 -16.71 2.81 -1.15
C ALA A 275 -17.21 2.05 -2.37
N SER A 276 -17.47 0.75 -2.19
CA SER A 276 -17.91 -0.19 -3.21
C SER A 276 -19.41 -0.44 -3.13
N VAL A 277 -20.09 -0.44 -4.26
CA VAL A 277 -21.53 -0.76 -4.34
C VAL A 277 -21.86 -2.25 -4.16
N GLY A 278 -20.87 -3.08 -3.83
CA GLY A 278 -21.08 -4.53 -3.65
C GLY A 278 -21.45 -5.25 -4.95
N ARG A 279 -21.68 -6.56 -4.85
CA ARG A 279 -22.05 -7.40 -6.00
C ARG A 279 -23.54 -7.39 -6.29
N ASP A 280 -24.35 -7.36 -5.24
CA ASP A 280 -25.82 -7.44 -5.31
C ASP A 280 -26.48 -6.07 -5.52
N GLY A 281 -25.74 -5.00 -5.43
CA GLY A 281 -26.22 -3.63 -5.62
C GLY A 281 -27.26 -3.16 -4.58
N LYS A 282 -27.55 -3.94 -3.54
CA LYS A 282 -28.59 -3.61 -2.55
C LYS A 282 -28.34 -2.28 -1.84
N ASN A 283 -27.08 -1.94 -1.59
CA ASN A 283 -26.70 -0.69 -0.93
C ASN A 283 -26.03 0.31 -1.89
N ALA A 284 -26.36 0.23 -3.19
CA ALA A 284 -25.67 1.02 -4.20
C ALA A 284 -25.74 2.54 -3.94
N THR A 285 -26.89 3.04 -3.55
CA THR A 285 -27.09 4.48 -3.28
C THR A 285 -26.30 4.96 -2.08
N GLU A 286 -26.32 4.21 -0.98
CA GLU A 286 -25.60 4.55 0.26
C GLU A 286 -24.09 4.42 0.06
N ALA A 287 -23.65 3.36 -0.61
CA ALA A 287 -22.23 3.16 -0.94
C ALA A 287 -21.70 4.26 -1.88
N GLN A 288 -22.50 4.68 -2.85
CA GLN A 288 -22.14 5.79 -3.72
C GLN A 288 -21.96 7.09 -2.95
N LYS A 289 -22.85 7.43 -2.02
CA LYS A 289 -22.75 8.60 -1.15
C LYS A 289 -21.61 8.51 -0.14
N SER A 290 -21.03 7.32 0.06
CA SER A 290 -19.92 7.06 0.96
C SER A 290 -18.54 7.20 0.29
N ASN A 291 -18.50 7.42 -1.03
CA ASN A 291 -17.32 7.94 -1.70
C ASN A 291 -17.27 9.44 -1.44
N MET A 292 -16.31 9.93 -0.66
CA MET A 292 -16.33 11.32 -0.20
C MET A 292 -14.96 11.85 0.18
N VAL A 293 -14.89 13.14 0.37
CA VAL A 293 -13.79 13.85 1.02
C VAL A 293 -14.28 14.32 2.39
N LEU A 294 -13.56 13.91 3.44
CA LEU A 294 -13.79 14.28 4.83
C LEU A 294 -12.66 15.16 5.35
N THR A 295 -12.96 15.92 6.40
CA THR A 295 -11.98 16.51 7.32
C THR A 295 -12.49 16.35 8.75
N ALA A 296 -11.70 16.73 9.74
CA ALA A 296 -12.17 16.93 11.11
C ALA A 296 -11.52 18.18 11.69
N GLU A 297 -12.30 18.93 12.44
CA GLU A 297 -11.90 20.20 13.04
C GLU A 297 -11.78 20.04 14.57
N LEU A 298 -10.70 20.53 15.15
CA LEU A 298 -10.51 20.55 16.60
C LEU A 298 -11.06 21.86 17.16
N THR A 299 -12.16 21.79 17.93
CA THR A 299 -12.77 22.97 18.56
C THR A 299 -13.00 22.71 20.05
N ASN A 300 -12.47 23.57 20.91
CA ASN A 300 -12.58 23.45 22.37
C ASN A 300 -12.16 22.09 22.93
N GLY A 301 -11.12 21.48 22.35
CA GLY A 301 -10.60 20.16 22.76
C GLY A 301 -11.40 18.96 22.26
N SER A 302 -12.43 19.16 21.44
CA SER A 302 -13.24 18.09 20.84
C SER A 302 -13.12 18.10 19.33
N TRP A 303 -12.94 16.89 18.74
CA TRP A 303 -12.90 16.70 17.32
C TRP A 303 -14.31 16.53 16.73
N THR A 304 -14.57 17.20 15.61
CA THR A 304 -15.83 17.07 14.88
C THR A 304 -15.55 16.73 13.42
N PRO A 305 -15.91 15.52 12.96
CA PRO A 305 -15.77 15.14 11.56
C PRO A 305 -16.78 15.88 10.68
N LYS A 306 -16.33 16.27 9.48
CA LYS A 306 -17.12 17.04 8.53
C LYS A 306 -16.91 16.54 7.12
N LYS A 307 -18.01 16.22 6.44
CA LYS A 307 -17.97 15.95 5.01
C LYS A 307 -17.78 17.24 4.25
N ILE A 308 -16.71 17.34 3.45
CA ILE A 308 -16.45 18.48 2.58
C ILE A 308 -17.40 18.37 1.37
N TRP A 309 -17.33 17.25 0.65
CA TRP A 309 -18.25 16.93 -0.43
C TRP A 309 -18.23 15.43 -0.76
N CYS A 310 -19.20 14.97 -1.55
CA CYS A 310 -19.22 13.64 -2.15
C CYS A 310 -19.59 13.75 -3.64
N PRO A 311 -18.97 12.93 -4.51
CA PRO A 311 -19.29 12.91 -5.94
C PRO A 311 -20.67 12.30 -6.19
N GLU A 312 -21.35 12.77 -7.23
CA GLU A 312 -22.67 12.23 -7.58
C GLU A 312 -22.64 10.79 -8.12
N LYS A 313 -21.56 10.40 -8.81
CA LYS A 313 -21.50 9.13 -9.53
C LYS A 313 -20.23 8.30 -9.31
N ALA A 314 -19.20 8.84 -8.63
CA ALA A 314 -17.96 8.10 -8.42
C ALA A 314 -18.16 6.92 -7.47
N THR A 315 -17.47 5.82 -7.74
CA THR A 315 -17.37 4.66 -6.88
C THR A 315 -15.95 4.09 -6.92
N SER A 316 -15.44 3.68 -5.77
CA SER A 316 -14.30 2.77 -5.67
C SER A 316 -14.78 1.33 -5.55
N SER A 317 -13.88 0.37 -5.77
CA SER A 317 -14.20 -1.03 -5.45
C SER A 317 -13.14 -1.63 -4.54
N PHE A 318 -11.90 -1.70 -4.99
CA PHE A 318 -10.76 -2.25 -4.23
C PHE A 318 -9.68 -1.19 -3.99
N GLY A 319 -9.37 -0.39 -5.02
CA GLY A 319 -8.37 0.65 -4.93
C GLY A 319 -8.84 1.88 -4.15
N SER A 320 -7.96 2.43 -3.32
CA SER A 320 -8.18 3.70 -2.63
C SER A 320 -8.17 4.87 -3.61
N PRO A 321 -8.88 5.97 -3.33
CA PRO A 321 -8.86 7.14 -4.20
C PRO A 321 -7.48 7.84 -4.18
N ILE A 322 -7.20 8.62 -5.23
CA ILE A 322 -5.98 9.43 -5.35
C ILE A 322 -6.34 10.91 -5.44
N HIS A 323 -5.59 11.75 -4.71
CA HIS A 323 -5.56 13.20 -4.94
C HIS A 323 -4.26 13.57 -5.65
N ALA A 324 -4.36 14.19 -6.82
CA ALA A 324 -3.22 14.59 -7.64
C ALA A 324 -3.50 15.89 -8.41
N ALA A 325 -2.59 16.85 -8.34
CA ALA A 325 -2.64 18.12 -9.09
C ALA A 325 -3.98 18.90 -8.93
N GLY A 326 -4.59 18.85 -7.74
CA GLY A 326 -5.86 19.53 -7.45
C GLY A 326 -7.11 18.76 -7.90
N TYR A 327 -6.98 17.48 -8.25
CA TYR A 327 -8.07 16.61 -8.67
C TYR A 327 -8.10 15.35 -7.83
N VAL A 328 -9.31 14.77 -7.65
CA VAL A 328 -9.53 13.50 -6.95
C VAL A 328 -10.02 12.45 -7.94
N TYR A 329 -9.42 11.27 -7.87
CA TYR A 329 -9.71 10.16 -8.77
C TYR A 329 -10.18 8.96 -7.98
N TRP A 330 -11.32 8.38 -8.39
CA TRP A 330 -11.82 7.07 -7.97
C TRP A 330 -11.75 6.12 -9.14
N VAL A 331 -11.49 4.85 -8.88
CA VAL A 331 -11.58 3.80 -9.90
C VAL A 331 -12.38 2.62 -9.38
N ASN A 332 -13.31 2.14 -10.18
CA ASN A 332 -14.06 0.94 -9.83
C ASN A 332 -13.45 -0.33 -10.43
N ARG A 333 -13.91 -1.49 -9.97
CA ARG A 333 -13.39 -2.80 -10.41
C ARG A 333 -13.55 -3.06 -11.91
N ALA A 334 -14.48 -2.37 -12.58
CA ALA A 334 -14.68 -2.48 -14.02
C ALA A 334 -13.71 -1.59 -14.83
N GLY A 335 -12.83 -0.84 -14.14
CA GLY A 335 -11.87 0.06 -14.77
C GLY A 335 -12.47 1.41 -15.18
N VAL A 336 -13.57 1.86 -14.59
CA VAL A 336 -14.06 3.22 -14.81
C VAL A 336 -13.41 4.17 -13.83
N VAL A 337 -12.72 5.17 -14.36
CA VAL A 337 -12.09 6.26 -13.61
C VAL A 337 -13.03 7.45 -13.57
N PHE A 338 -13.20 8.02 -12.38
CA PHE A 338 -13.96 9.25 -12.14
C PHE A 338 -13.00 10.31 -11.64
N CYS A 339 -12.93 11.45 -12.34
CA CYS A 339 -12.09 12.59 -11.97
C CYS A 339 -12.97 13.76 -11.55
N HIS A 340 -12.67 14.34 -10.40
CA HIS A 340 -13.38 15.48 -9.83
C HIS A 340 -12.38 16.58 -9.44
N ASP A 341 -12.76 17.82 -9.63
CA ASP A 341 -12.04 18.96 -9.09
C ASP A 341 -12.11 18.95 -7.56
N PHE A 342 -10.97 19.01 -6.89
CA PHE A 342 -10.90 18.87 -5.43
C PHE A 342 -11.60 20.00 -4.69
N GLN A 343 -11.51 21.23 -5.19
CA GLN A 343 -12.07 22.41 -4.51
C GLN A 343 -13.59 22.46 -4.59
N THR A 344 -14.15 22.08 -5.72
CA THR A 344 -15.58 22.24 -6.02
C THR A 344 -16.37 20.95 -5.95
N GLY A 345 -15.71 19.78 -5.96
CA GLY A 345 -16.34 18.47 -6.08
C GLY A 345 -16.94 18.20 -7.46
N LYS A 346 -16.80 19.12 -8.43
CA LYS A 346 -17.40 18.98 -9.76
C LYS A 346 -16.70 17.91 -10.58
N GLN A 347 -17.47 17.03 -11.22
CA GLN A 347 -16.92 16.00 -12.11
C GLN A 347 -16.31 16.65 -13.35
N CYS A 348 -15.05 16.28 -13.63
CA CYS A 348 -14.33 16.68 -14.86
C CYS A 348 -14.59 15.66 -15.97
N TYR A 349 -14.46 14.37 -15.65
CA TYR A 349 -14.75 13.27 -16.59
C TYR A 349 -15.05 11.95 -15.86
N SER A 350 -15.57 11.00 -16.65
CA SER A 350 -15.69 9.59 -16.29
C SER A 350 -15.35 8.77 -17.53
N GLU A 351 -14.25 8.02 -17.46
CA GLU A 351 -13.69 7.32 -18.61
C GLU A 351 -13.28 5.88 -18.25
N ARG A 352 -13.19 5.03 -19.25
CA ARG A 352 -12.86 3.62 -19.08
C ARG A 352 -11.40 3.34 -19.43
N LEU A 353 -10.72 2.64 -18.53
CA LEU A 353 -9.39 2.07 -18.75
C LEU A 353 -9.44 0.87 -19.70
N SER A 354 -8.28 0.46 -20.20
CA SER A 354 -8.11 -0.70 -21.07
C SER A 354 -8.41 -2.04 -20.37
N SER A 355 -8.37 -2.06 -19.04
CA SER A 355 -8.53 -3.27 -18.22
C SER A 355 -9.27 -3.00 -16.92
N PRO A 356 -10.00 -4.00 -16.35
CA PRO A 356 -10.48 -3.96 -14.98
C PRO A 356 -9.36 -3.64 -14.00
N CYS A 357 -9.58 -2.71 -13.05
CA CYS A 357 -8.57 -2.24 -12.10
C CYS A 357 -8.93 -2.70 -10.68
N TRP A 358 -8.00 -3.43 -10.03
CA TRP A 358 -8.21 -3.95 -8.67
C TRP A 358 -7.21 -3.39 -7.65
N ALA A 359 -6.02 -3.00 -8.10
CA ALA A 359 -5.02 -2.36 -7.25
C ALA A 359 -5.32 -0.88 -7.03
N THR A 360 -4.82 -0.33 -5.93
CA THR A 360 -4.82 1.11 -5.72
C THR A 360 -3.97 1.80 -6.79
N PRO A 361 -4.48 2.82 -7.47
CA PRO A 361 -3.71 3.60 -8.42
C PRO A 361 -2.52 4.29 -7.75
N PHE A 362 -1.54 4.68 -8.54
CA PHE A 362 -0.29 5.21 -8.07
C PHE A 362 0.08 6.50 -8.81
N GLN A 363 0.51 7.54 -8.07
CA GLN A 363 0.94 8.81 -8.68
C GLN A 363 2.47 8.91 -8.73
N ILE A 364 2.99 9.33 -9.88
CA ILE A 364 4.39 9.72 -10.08
C ILE A 364 4.40 11.05 -10.85
N GLY A 365 4.76 12.11 -10.17
CA GLY A 365 4.73 13.46 -10.76
C GLY A 365 3.34 13.84 -11.30
N ASP A 366 3.26 14.16 -12.58
CA ASP A 366 2.02 14.53 -13.30
C ASP A 366 1.28 13.34 -13.91
N ARG A 367 1.54 12.11 -13.46
CA ARG A 367 1.00 10.88 -14.03
C ARG A 367 0.33 10.02 -12.98
N ILE A 368 -0.72 9.30 -13.38
CA ILE A 368 -1.36 8.26 -12.56
C ILE A 368 -1.25 6.94 -13.32
N TYR A 369 -0.84 5.91 -12.60
CA TYR A 369 -0.69 4.54 -13.07
C TYR A 369 -1.83 3.70 -12.52
N PHE A 370 -2.64 3.11 -13.39
CA PHE A 370 -3.74 2.21 -13.06
C PHE A 370 -3.35 0.78 -13.43
N PHE A 371 -3.17 -0.05 -12.43
CA PHE A 371 -2.72 -1.44 -12.59
C PHE A 371 -3.94 -2.33 -12.78
N GLY A 372 -4.10 -2.79 -14.01
CA GLY A 372 -5.20 -3.66 -14.40
C GLY A 372 -4.99 -5.09 -13.93
N LYS A 373 -6.12 -5.79 -13.74
CA LYS A 373 -6.14 -7.17 -13.26
C LYS A 373 -5.29 -8.13 -14.08
N ASN A 374 -5.29 -7.97 -15.39
CA ASN A 374 -4.69 -8.88 -16.38
C ASN A 374 -3.28 -8.47 -16.87
N GLY A 375 -2.51 -7.76 -16.07
CA GLY A 375 -1.16 -7.33 -16.42
C GLY A 375 -1.09 -6.05 -17.25
N VAL A 376 -2.23 -5.49 -17.64
CA VAL A 376 -2.27 -4.22 -18.37
C VAL A 376 -2.21 -3.06 -17.38
N THR A 377 -1.37 -2.08 -17.66
CA THR A 377 -1.28 -0.83 -16.87
C THR A 377 -1.49 0.36 -17.78
N ASP A 378 -2.54 1.13 -17.49
CA ASP A 378 -2.78 2.41 -18.15
C ASP A 378 -2.09 3.53 -17.37
N VAL A 379 -1.37 4.39 -18.08
CA VAL A 379 -0.76 5.59 -17.53
C VAL A 379 -1.47 6.81 -18.13
N ILE A 380 -2.07 7.62 -17.29
CA ILE A 380 -2.74 8.85 -17.71
C ILE A 380 -2.03 10.08 -17.18
N LYS A 381 -2.23 11.22 -17.82
CA LYS A 381 -1.82 12.51 -17.30
C LYS A 381 -2.82 12.98 -16.24
N THR A 382 -2.32 13.58 -15.15
CA THR A 382 -3.17 14.26 -14.16
C THR A 382 -3.85 15.49 -14.78
N GLY A 383 -5.04 15.84 -14.28
CA GLY A 383 -5.75 17.05 -14.71
C GLY A 383 -7.20 16.80 -15.15
N PRO A 384 -7.89 17.84 -15.64
CA PRO A 384 -9.33 17.81 -15.92
C PRO A 384 -9.71 17.09 -17.22
N LYS A 385 -8.73 16.59 -17.98
CA LYS A 385 -8.96 15.85 -19.23
C LYS A 385 -8.33 14.47 -19.14
N PHE A 386 -9.05 13.44 -19.59
CA PHE A 386 -8.52 12.09 -19.70
C PHE A 386 -7.53 12.01 -20.89
N ILE A 387 -6.25 11.86 -20.58
CA ILE A 387 -5.20 11.75 -21.59
C ILE A 387 -4.36 10.51 -21.27
N THR A 388 -4.49 9.46 -22.07
CA THR A 388 -3.66 8.27 -21.97
C THR A 388 -2.27 8.53 -22.54
N LEU A 389 -1.24 8.33 -21.74
CA LEU A 389 0.17 8.48 -22.13
C LEU A 389 0.76 7.15 -22.62
N SER A 390 0.32 6.05 -22.03
CA SER A 390 0.68 4.69 -22.47
C SER A 390 -0.28 3.67 -21.89
N THR A 391 -0.37 2.52 -22.58
CA THR A 391 -0.91 1.27 -22.10
C THR A 391 0.21 0.24 -22.19
N ASN A 392 0.52 -0.40 -21.07
CA ASN A 392 1.68 -1.28 -20.91
C ASN A 392 1.21 -2.70 -20.57
N GLU A 393 1.87 -3.71 -21.11
CA GLU A 393 1.61 -5.11 -20.81
C GLU A 393 2.78 -5.72 -20.06
N LEU A 394 2.51 -6.37 -18.93
CA LEU A 394 3.53 -6.99 -18.09
C LEU A 394 3.77 -8.45 -18.45
N TRP A 395 2.71 -9.16 -18.88
CA TRP A 395 2.74 -10.53 -19.40
C TRP A 395 1.73 -10.70 -20.55
N GLY A 396 1.93 -11.72 -21.40
CA GLY A 396 1.01 -12.04 -22.49
C GLY A 396 -0.18 -12.88 -22.01
N SER A 397 -1.24 -12.94 -22.81
CA SER A 397 -2.43 -13.76 -22.53
C SER A 397 -2.12 -15.26 -22.40
N GLU A 398 -1.03 -15.73 -23.00
CA GLU A 398 -0.57 -17.13 -22.94
C GLU A 398 0.01 -17.48 -21.55
N ASP A 399 0.44 -16.47 -20.78
CA ASP A 399 0.99 -16.61 -19.44
C ASP A 399 -0.08 -16.55 -18.34
N ASP A 400 -1.35 -16.38 -18.70
CA ASP A 400 -2.48 -16.29 -17.77
C ASP A 400 -2.90 -17.69 -17.30
N THR A 401 -2.04 -18.30 -16.48
CA THR A 401 -2.30 -19.62 -15.91
C THR A 401 -3.30 -19.50 -14.75
N LEU A 402 -4.42 -20.23 -14.88
CA LEU A 402 -5.38 -20.39 -13.80
C LEU A 402 -4.87 -21.45 -12.81
N ASP A 403 -5.01 -21.18 -11.52
CA ASP A 403 -4.78 -22.20 -10.49
C ASP A 403 -5.93 -23.21 -10.49
N SER A 404 -5.82 -24.21 -11.37
CA SER A 404 -6.83 -25.25 -11.57
C SER A 404 -7.04 -26.12 -10.33
N LYS A 405 -6.02 -26.29 -9.48
CA LYS A 405 -6.13 -27.06 -8.22
C LYS A 405 -7.01 -26.32 -7.21
N LEU A 406 -6.77 -25.03 -7.02
CA LEU A 406 -7.59 -24.20 -6.13
C LEU A 406 -9.03 -24.07 -6.63
N ILE A 407 -9.25 -23.95 -7.94
CA ILE A 407 -10.60 -23.95 -8.53
C ILE A 407 -11.30 -25.29 -8.26
N ALA A 408 -10.60 -26.40 -8.45
CA ALA A 408 -11.15 -27.75 -8.23
C ALA A 408 -11.49 -28.00 -6.77
N SER A 409 -10.72 -27.44 -5.82
CA SER A 409 -10.92 -27.60 -4.38
C SER A 409 -12.12 -26.80 -3.82
N GLU A 410 -12.68 -25.83 -4.59
CA GLU A 410 -13.86 -25.09 -4.19
C GLU A 410 -15.11 -25.99 -4.25
N THR A 411 -15.77 -26.12 -3.10
CA THR A 411 -16.92 -27.02 -2.90
C THR A 411 -18.26 -26.30 -3.10
N ASP A 412 -18.32 -25.01 -2.85
CA ASP A 412 -19.50 -24.21 -3.09
C ASP A 412 -19.74 -24.02 -4.60
N LYS A 413 -20.94 -24.35 -5.07
CA LYS A 413 -21.28 -24.37 -6.51
C LYS A 413 -21.23 -22.99 -7.15
N GLU A 414 -21.71 -21.95 -6.45
CA GLU A 414 -21.74 -20.58 -6.97
C GLU A 414 -20.33 -19.97 -6.96
N ARG A 415 -19.57 -20.21 -5.88
CA ARG A 415 -18.16 -19.83 -5.81
C ARG A 415 -17.35 -20.51 -6.89
N LYS A 416 -17.52 -21.81 -7.09
CA LYS A 416 -16.80 -22.56 -8.13
C LYS A 416 -17.07 -22.01 -9.53
N ALA A 417 -18.32 -21.64 -9.83
CA ALA A 417 -18.68 -21.05 -11.13
C ALA A 417 -18.01 -19.69 -11.39
N SER A 418 -17.69 -18.92 -10.35
CA SER A 418 -17.01 -17.62 -10.48
C SER A 418 -15.52 -17.67 -10.12
N ALA A 419 -14.98 -18.83 -9.74
CA ALA A 419 -13.60 -18.98 -9.26
C ALA A 419 -12.53 -18.53 -10.28
N THR A 420 -12.80 -18.72 -11.58
CA THR A 420 -11.91 -18.28 -12.66
C THR A 420 -11.66 -16.77 -12.67
N LEU A 421 -12.58 -15.97 -12.12
CA LEU A 421 -12.39 -14.53 -12.01
C LEU A 421 -11.30 -14.15 -11.00
N PHE A 422 -10.96 -15.04 -10.07
CA PHE A 422 -10.02 -14.81 -8.97
C PHE A 422 -8.78 -15.71 -9.02
N ALA A 423 -8.79 -16.74 -9.85
CA ALA A 423 -7.73 -17.74 -9.91
C ALA A 423 -6.61 -17.40 -10.89
N GLY A 424 -6.81 -16.39 -11.75
CA GLY A 424 -5.78 -15.93 -12.70
C GLY A 424 -4.73 -15.07 -12.04
N ARG A 425 -3.67 -14.75 -12.78
CA ARG A 425 -2.63 -13.83 -12.34
C ARG A 425 -3.21 -12.40 -12.23
N ILE A 426 -3.07 -11.78 -11.08
CA ILE A 426 -3.60 -10.45 -10.76
C ILE A 426 -2.47 -9.57 -10.25
N GLN A 427 -2.41 -8.32 -10.68
CA GLN A 427 -1.53 -7.30 -10.08
C GLN A 427 -2.15 -6.85 -8.75
N TYR A 428 -1.60 -7.34 -7.63
CA TYR A 428 -2.12 -7.05 -6.30
C TYR A 428 -1.47 -5.85 -5.64
N GLY A 429 -0.14 -5.82 -5.61
CA GLY A 429 0.65 -4.87 -4.84
C GLY A 429 1.70 -4.17 -5.69
N ILE A 430 1.87 -2.90 -5.45
CA ILE A 430 2.78 -2.04 -6.18
C ILE A 430 3.61 -1.22 -5.22
N THR A 431 4.89 -1.08 -5.54
CA THR A 431 5.84 -0.26 -4.79
C THR A 431 6.72 0.46 -5.77
N ALA A 432 7.04 1.71 -5.50
CA ALA A 432 7.95 2.45 -6.34
C ALA A 432 8.95 3.25 -5.49
N VAL A 433 10.18 3.24 -5.94
CA VAL A 433 11.26 4.09 -5.43
C VAL A 433 11.97 4.72 -6.63
N THR A 434 12.84 5.69 -6.40
CA THR A 434 13.56 6.36 -7.48
C THR A 434 14.17 5.35 -8.45
N GLY A 435 13.75 5.41 -9.71
CA GLY A 435 14.24 4.57 -10.79
C GLY A 435 13.60 3.19 -10.94
N SER A 436 12.85 2.70 -9.95
CA SER A 436 12.31 1.33 -9.96
C SER A 436 10.84 1.29 -9.57
N LEU A 437 10.05 0.53 -10.33
CA LEU A 437 8.68 0.16 -10.01
C LEU A 437 8.63 -1.35 -9.83
N VAL A 438 8.24 -1.82 -8.66
CA VAL A 438 8.10 -3.24 -8.35
C VAL A 438 6.62 -3.58 -8.31
N ILE A 439 6.21 -4.56 -9.12
CA ILE A 439 4.82 -5.02 -9.26
C ILE A 439 4.76 -6.45 -8.77
N ARG A 440 3.82 -6.74 -7.87
CA ARG A 440 3.55 -8.08 -7.37
C ARG A 440 2.29 -8.67 -7.97
N THR A 441 2.42 -9.91 -8.41
CA THR A 441 1.31 -10.84 -8.60
C THR A 441 1.27 -11.84 -7.43
N GLY A 442 0.38 -12.85 -7.49
CA GLY A 442 0.29 -13.82 -6.39
C GLY A 442 1.62 -14.51 -6.06
N ASP A 443 2.31 -14.96 -7.09
CA ASP A 443 3.51 -15.83 -7.01
C ASP A 443 4.77 -15.23 -7.63
N LYS A 444 4.70 -14.00 -8.18
CA LYS A 444 5.86 -13.36 -8.82
C LYS A 444 6.00 -11.88 -8.46
N LEU A 445 7.24 -11.41 -8.54
CA LEU A 445 7.61 -10.00 -8.57
C LEU A 445 8.18 -9.63 -9.94
N PHE A 446 7.90 -8.42 -10.38
CA PHE A 446 8.44 -7.83 -11.59
C PHE A 446 9.03 -6.46 -11.25
N CYS A 447 10.22 -6.17 -11.76
CA CYS A 447 10.81 -4.84 -11.66
C CYS A 447 10.82 -4.14 -13.01
N ILE A 448 10.25 -2.96 -13.05
CA ILE A 448 10.25 -2.06 -14.19
C ILE A 448 11.28 -0.97 -13.93
N ARG A 449 12.30 -0.89 -14.79
CA ARG A 449 13.40 0.06 -14.70
C ARG A 449 13.95 0.37 -16.07
N ARG A 450 14.42 1.60 -16.28
CA ARG A 450 15.18 1.91 -17.50
C ARG A 450 16.51 1.14 -17.47
N PRO A 451 16.98 0.59 -18.59
CA PRO A 451 18.34 0.06 -18.67
C PRO A 451 19.33 1.15 -18.23
N SER A 452 20.27 0.80 -17.36
CA SER A 452 21.38 1.70 -17.08
C SER A 452 22.07 2.03 -18.40
N SER A 453 22.25 3.31 -18.70
CA SER A 453 23.06 3.73 -19.84
C SER A 453 24.45 3.10 -19.63
N LYS A 454 24.82 2.11 -20.48
CA LYS A 454 26.21 1.65 -20.53
C LYS A 454 27.05 2.88 -20.78
N ILE A 455 27.84 3.27 -19.80
CA ILE A 455 28.94 4.22 -20.02
C ILE A 455 29.84 3.52 -21.03
N THR A 456 29.69 3.90 -22.31
CA THR A 456 30.63 3.46 -23.34
C THR A 456 31.98 3.99 -22.90
N PRO A 457 32.99 3.15 -22.69
CA PRO A 457 34.34 3.68 -22.42
C PRO A 457 34.69 4.57 -23.61
N LYS A 458 34.99 5.84 -23.34
CA LYS A 458 35.61 6.68 -24.34
C LYS A 458 37.01 6.06 -24.63
N ASN A 459 37.15 5.49 -25.85
CA ASN A 459 38.44 5.10 -26.39
C ASN A 459 39.36 6.32 -26.50
#